data_4c363426e0ea19ff7a4a40ed84ca6368
#
_entry.id   4c363426e0ea19ff7a4a40ed84ca6368
#
_cell.length_a   1.000
_cell.length_b   1.000
_cell.length_c   1.000
_cell.angle_alpha   90.00
_cell.angle_beta   90.00
_cell.angle_gamma   90.00
#
_symmetry.space_group_name_H-M   'P 1'
#
loop_
_entity.id
_entity.type
_entity.pdbx_description
1 polymer ?
#
loop_
_entity_poly.entity_id
_entity_poly.type
_entity_poly.pdbx_seq_one_letter_code
_entity_poly.pdbx_strand_id
1 'polypeptide(L)'
;MAIATINMTRKEALLAELARDLPHAPARIPMPASDPALAKLNQLGTHLWLDTGNLEEASKLWRREMSALTTNNTLANQVVQTGLMDEVIQQTARRVREVEPGISEDDLVMDVVFVVNCHVALRLVSAFDALVSVELHPAVGHDIEKTVRYAQRYYAVNPDRFIVKIPLTPEGYCAVARARADGIPINYTLGFSARQNYLATLLSRPNYVNVFLGRLNAVVADNKLGDGKYVGEKTTLASQAAVRELRAAHPDIPTLQIAASMRNAQQMVDLAGVDVFTIPPKAVEEFYAQGHKPEEITSRLHEQYEVHLNDDADRSRIEVLWTIDDTFKKLTQDLANRGGVNLTGDDLRAADKDYGTKLFSDFTAEEQAEIRAKGKIPETARWTGRASLDDLMTESALQSFTTDQNAFDDRIRKIIASA
;
A
#
# COMPACT_ATOMS: atom_id res chain seq x y z
N MET A 1 18.88 3.53 19.00
CA MET A 1 18.64 4.98 18.95
C MET A 1 17.37 5.26 19.74
N ALA A 2 17.39 6.22 20.66
CA ALA A 2 16.22 6.55 21.46
C ALA A 2 15.17 7.19 20.54
N ILE A 3 13.97 6.60 20.48
CA ILE A 3 12.79 7.23 19.89
C ILE A 3 12.66 8.59 20.58
N ALA A 4 12.66 9.68 19.80
CA ALA A 4 12.42 11.01 20.34
C ALA A 4 11.17 10.92 21.21
N THR A 5 11.27 11.31 22.47
CA THR A 5 10.16 11.30 23.41
C THR A 5 9.13 12.28 22.87
N ILE A 6 8.15 11.78 22.16
CA ILE A 6 7.01 12.59 21.70
C ILE A 6 6.38 13.13 22.96
N ASN A 7 6.28 14.44 23.05
CA ASN A 7 5.55 15.11 24.14
C ASN A 7 4.06 14.80 23.91
N MET A 8 3.63 13.61 24.37
CA MET A 8 2.29 13.08 24.14
C MET A 8 1.28 13.95 24.87
N THR A 9 0.37 14.54 24.13
CA THR A 9 -0.82 15.18 24.72
C THR A 9 -1.66 14.12 25.46
N ARG A 10 -2.54 14.58 26.37
CA ARG A 10 -3.48 13.68 27.07
C ARG A 10 -4.33 12.86 26.08
N LYS A 11 -4.74 13.47 24.97
CA LYS A 11 -5.46 12.77 23.89
C LYS A 11 -4.61 11.71 23.21
N GLU A 12 -3.36 12.00 22.87
CA GLU A 12 -2.46 11.01 22.25
C GLU A 12 -2.23 9.80 23.17
N ALA A 13 -2.05 10.04 24.48
CA ALA A 13 -1.91 8.95 25.44
C ALA A 13 -3.17 8.08 25.51
N LEU A 14 -4.35 8.71 25.53
CA LEU A 14 -5.64 8.00 25.49
C LEU A 14 -5.82 7.18 24.22
N LEU A 15 -5.53 7.76 23.05
CA LEU A 15 -5.66 7.05 21.79
C LEU A 15 -4.73 5.83 21.71
N ALA A 16 -3.49 5.96 22.21
CA ALA A 16 -2.56 4.86 22.29
C ALA A 16 -3.02 3.76 23.27
N GLU A 17 -3.64 4.15 24.40
CA GLU A 17 -4.28 3.21 25.33
C GLU A 17 -5.42 2.46 24.66
N LEU A 18 -6.40 3.18 24.10
CA LEU A 18 -7.57 2.61 23.43
C LEU A 18 -7.19 1.70 22.24
N ALA A 19 -6.17 2.11 21.47
CA ALA A 19 -5.71 1.33 20.33
C ALA A 19 -5.05 0.00 20.73
N ARG A 20 -4.44 -0.09 21.92
CA ARG A 20 -3.82 -1.31 22.44
C ARG A 20 -4.77 -2.20 23.24
N ASP A 21 -5.79 -1.61 23.83
CA ASP A 21 -6.80 -2.33 24.62
C ASP A 21 -7.72 -3.12 23.67
N LEU A 22 -7.31 -4.33 23.31
CA LEU A 22 -8.03 -5.21 22.41
C LEU A 22 -9.02 -6.09 23.20
N PRO A 23 -10.28 -5.66 23.37
CA PRO A 23 -11.28 -6.50 23.99
C PRO A 23 -11.50 -7.74 23.12
N HIS A 24 -11.58 -8.92 23.75
CA HIS A 24 -11.79 -10.19 23.05
C HIS A 24 -10.72 -10.50 21.98
N ALA A 25 -9.44 -10.37 22.37
CA ALA A 25 -8.34 -10.81 21.52
C ALA A 25 -8.58 -12.28 21.07
N PRO A 26 -8.49 -12.57 19.77
CA PRO A 26 -8.65 -13.94 19.30
C PRO A 26 -7.54 -14.84 19.83
N ALA A 27 -7.86 -16.11 20.06
CA ALA A 27 -6.86 -17.09 20.38
C ALA A 27 -5.87 -17.26 19.23
N ARG A 28 -4.61 -17.51 19.58
CA ARG A 28 -3.58 -17.84 18.59
C ARG A 28 -3.98 -19.11 17.83
N ILE A 29 -3.89 -19.06 16.51
CA ILE A 29 -4.15 -20.21 15.65
C ILE A 29 -3.02 -21.24 15.86
N PRO A 30 -3.35 -22.53 16.03
CA PRO A 30 -2.35 -23.59 16.08
C PRO A 30 -1.42 -23.55 14.85
N MET A 31 -0.19 -24.06 15.00
CA MET A 31 0.78 -24.11 13.91
C MET A 31 0.12 -24.64 12.63
N PRO A 32 0.03 -23.82 11.56
CA PRO A 32 -0.65 -24.22 10.35
C PRO A 32 0.12 -25.30 9.59
N ALA A 33 -0.61 -26.04 8.75
CA ALA A 33 0.01 -27.00 7.83
C ALA A 33 0.96 -26.27 6.86
N SER A 34 1.97 -26.99 6.40
CA SER A 34 2.85 -26.54 5.32
C SER A 34 2.23 -26.89 3.97
N ASP A 35 2.39 -26.01 2.99
CA ASP A 35 2.07 -26.26 1.59
C ASP A 35 3.38 -26.33 0.78
N PRO A 36 3.67 -27.47 0.10
CA PRO A 36 4.95 -27.65 -0.62
C PRO A 36 5.16 -26.65 -1.77
N ALA A 37 4.09 -26.20 -2.46
CA ALA A 37 4.18 -25.23 -3.54
C ALA A 37 4.47 -23.83 -2.99
N LEU A 38 3.85 -23.43 -1.88
CA LEU A 38 4.18 -22.18 -1.17
C LEU A 38 5.62 -22.23 -0.59
N ALA A 39 6.03 -23.38 -0.05
CA ALA A 39 7.41 -23.57 0.42
C ALA A 39 8.43 -23.42 -0.71
N LYS A 40 8.07 -23.82 -1.93
CA LYS A 40 8.91 -23.61 -3.11
C LYS A 40 9.02 -22.13 -3.47
N LEU A 41 7.94 -21.35 -3.40
CA LEU A 41 8.00 -19.90 -3.58
C LEU A 41 8.93 -19.24 -2.56
N ASN A 42 8.85 -19.63 -1.28
CA ASN A 42 9.78 -19.14 -0.25
C ASN A 42 11.24 -19.52 -0.54
N GLN A 43 11.51 -20.74 -1.02
CA GLN A 43 12.86 -21.14 -1.44
C GLN A 43 13.42 -20.32 -2.60
N LEU A 44 12.54 -19.81 -3.47
CA LEU A 44 12.93 -18.89 -4.55
C LEU A 44 13.14 -17.44 -4.08
N GLY A 45 12.95 -17.17 -2.79
CA GLY A 45 13.15 -15.86 -2.17
C GLY A 45 11.89 -15.02 -2.03
N THR A 46 10.70 -15.56 -2.34
CA THR A 46 9.44 -14.82 -2.24
C THR A 46 8.85 -14.95 -0.84
N HIS A 47 8.64 -13.83 -0.15
CA HIS A 47 7.85 -13.77 1.08
C HIS A 47 6.36 -13.69 0.75
N LEU A 48 5.54 -14.48 1.45
CA LEU A 48 4.11 -14.58 1.17
C LEU A 48 3.30 -13.85 2.24
N TRP A 49 2.51 -12.88 1.80
CA TRP A 49 1.59 -12.11 2.63
C TRP A 49 0.16 -12.33 2.16
N LEU A 50 -0.78 -12.39 3.10
CA LEU A 50 -2.21 -12.52 2.79
C LEU A 50 -2.88 -11.14 2.85
N ASP A 51 -3.63 -10.77 1.81
CA ASP A 51 -4.30 -9.47 1.68
C ASP A 51 -5.75 -9.56 2.17
N THR A 52 -5.96 -9.52 3.50
CA THR A 52 -7.30 -9.54 4.10
C THR A 52 -7.31 -8.94 5.51
N GLY A 53 -8.41 -8.28 5.88
CA GLY A 53 -8.74 -7.87 7.25
C GLY A 53 -9.66 -8.87 7.97
N ASN A 54 -10.17 -9.87 7.25
CA ASN A 54 -11.12 -10.84 7.77
C ASN A 54 -10.39 -12.03 8.44
N LEU A 55 -10.50 -12.11 9.78
CA LEU A 55 -9.84 -13.13 10.57
C LEU A 55 -10.30 -14.56 10.21
N GLU A 56 -11.60 -14.77 9.97
CA GLU A 56 -12.15 -16.09 9.66
C GLU A 56 -11.63 -16.59 8.31
N GLU A 57 -11.64 -15.72 7.31
CA GLU A 57 -11.11 -16.01 5.97
C GLU A 57 -9.61 -16.30 6.04
N ALA A 58 -8.84 -15.43 6.73
CA ALA A 58 -7.41 -15.63 6.93
C ALA A 58 -7.11 -16.96 7.60
N SER A 59 -7.90 -17.36 8.61
CA SER A 59 -7.70 -18.62 9.35
C SER A 59 -7.82 -19.89 8.48
N LYS A 60 -8.66 -19.85 7.46
CA LYS A 60 -8.84 -20.96 6.51
C LYS A 60 -7.65 -21.10 5.54
N LEU A 61 -7.06 -19.97 5.17
CA LEU A 61 -6.06 -19.88 4.11
C LEU A 61 -4.62 -19.87 4.62
N TRP A 62 -4.41 -19.47 5.87
CA TRP A 62 -3.07 -19.31 6.44
C TRP A 62 -2.27 -20.61 6.42
N ARG A 63 -1.04 -20.53 5.94
CA ARG A 63 -0.06 -21.64 5.92
C ARG A 63 1.24 -21.18 6.58
N ARG A 64 2.06 -22.14 6.96
CA ARG A 64 3.35 -21.92 7.63
C ARG A 64 4.27 -20.98 6.83
N GLU A 65 4.17 -21.00 5.53
CA GLU A 65 4.98 -20.23 4.59
C GLU A 65 4.61 -18.75 4.54
N MET A 66 3.45 -18.37 5.09
CA MET A 66 3.00 -16.99 5.15
C MET A 66 3.63 -16.26 6.34
N SER A 67 4.08 -15.02 6.14
CA SER A 67 4.84 -14.25 7.14
C SER A 67 4.18 -12.94 7.56
N ALA A 68 3.21 -12.44 6.79
CA ALA A 68 2.54 -11.18 7.09
C ALA A 68 1.14 -11.11 6.48
N LEU A 69 0.39 -10.07 6.90
CA LEU A 69 -0.89 -9.71 6.29
C LEU A 69 -0.85 -8.23 5.86
N THR A 70 -1.61 -7.90 4.82
CA THR A 70 -1.91 -6.52 4.48
C THR A 70 -3.37 -6.22 4.74
N THR A 71 -3.61 -5.05 5.30
CA THR A 71 -4.94 -4.43 5.36
C THR A 71 -4.95 -3.17 4.52
N ASN A 72 -6.14 -2.64 4.27
CA ASN A 72 -6.37 -1.37 3.63
C ASN A 72 -7.75 -0.83 4.05
N ASN A 73 -8.06 0.41 3.66
CA ASN A 73 -9.29 1.05 4.07
C ASN A 73 -10.55 0.31 3.59
N THR A 74 -10.51 -0.30 2.39
CA THR A 74 -11.58 -1.16 1.89
C THR A 74 -11.82 -2.38 2.78
N LEU A 75 -10.73 -3.08 3.14
CA LEU A 75 -10.80 -4.27 3.99
C LEU A 75 -11.22 -3.93 5.43
N ALA A 76 -10.75 -2.82 5.98
CA ALA A 76 -11.17 -2.34 7.29
C ALA A 76 -12.66 -1.96 7.29
N ASN A 77 -13.13 -1.26 6.24
CA ASN A 77 -14.54 -0.96 6.08
C ASN A 77 -15.40 -2.23 6.05
N GLN A 78 -14.99 -3.27 5.32
CA GLN A 78 -15.72 -4.55 5.30
C GLN A 78 -15.89 -5.13 6.71
N VAL A 79 -14.84 -5.09 7.55
CA VAL A 79 -14.91 -5.55 8.95
C VAL A 79 -15.86 -4.69 9.75
N VAL A 80 -15.82 -3.36 9.60
CA VAL A 80 -16.70 -2.43 10.34
C VAL A 80 -18.17 -2.61 9.95
N GLN A 81 -18.47 -2.88 8.69
CA GLN A 81 -19.84 -3.12 8.23
C GLN A 81 -20.48 -4.37 8.86
N THR A 82 -19.72 -5.29 9.41
CA THR A 82 -20.26 -6.45 10.15
C THR A 82 -20.82 -6.12 11.53
N GLY A 83 -20.55 -4.92 12.05
CA GLY A 83 -20.90 -4.52 13.43
C GLY A 83 -19.88 -4.95 14.49
N LEU A 84 -18.85 -5.68 14.12
CA LEU A 84 -17.83 -6.21 15.07
C LEU A 84 -17.09 -5.10 15.85
N MET A 85 -17.02 -3.90 15.30
CA MET A 85 -16.32 -2.76 15.88
C MET A 85 -17.25 -1.72 16.52
N ASP A 86 -18.57 -1.93 16.57
CA ASP A 86 -19.53 -0.93 17.02
C ASP A 86 -19.27 -0.48 18.47
N GLU A 87 -18.97 -1.41 19.38
CA GLU A 87 -18.65 -1.10 20.77
C GLU A 87 -17.36 -0.30 20.90
N VAL A 88 -16.32 -0.67 20.15
CA VAL A 88 -15.02 0.04 20.10
C VAL A 88 -15.22 1.48 19.61
N ILE A 89 -16.03 1.67 18.58
CA ILE A 89 -16.37 2.99 18.01
C ILE A 89 -17.04 3.86 19.07
N GLN A 90 -18.09 3.34 19.73
CA GLN A 90 -18.85 4.07 20.75
C GLN A 90 -17.98 4.43 21.96
N GLN A 91 -17.22 3.48 22.48
CA GLN A 91 -16.32 3.67 23.61
C GLN A 91 -15.23 4.70 23.28
N THR A 92 -14.59 4.59 22.13
CA THR A 92 -13.54 5.52 21.68
C THR A 92 -14.10 6.94 21.58
N ALA A 93 -15.22 7.11 20.90
CA ALA A 93 -15.84 8.44 20.72
C ALA A 93 -16.20 9.10 22.05
N ARG A 94 -16.80 8.34 22.99
CA ARG A 94 -17.10 8.84 24.33
C ARG A 94 -15.85 9.29 25.08
N ARG A 95 -14.82 8.42 25.14
CA ARG A 95 -13.59 8.68 25.87
C ARG A 95 -12.80 9.87 25.28
N VAL A 96 -12.78 10.01 23.96
CA VAL A 96 -12.14 11.17 23.31
C VAL A 96 -12.88 12.46 23.62
N ARG A 97 -14.21 12.48 23.59
CA ARG A 97 -15.03 13.67 23.97
C ARG A 97 -14.83 14.08 25.44
N GLU A 98 -14.60 13.13 26.35
CA GLU A 98 -14.30 13.41 27.76
C GLU A 98 -12.97 14.18 27.93
N VAL A 99 -11.97 13.89 27.07
CA VAL A 99 -10.64 14.52 27.12
C VAL A 99 -10.60 15.81 26.29
N GLU A 100 -11.35 15.88 25.20
CA GLU A 100 -11.41 17.02 24.29
C GLU A 100 -12.88 17.35 23.93
N PRO A 101 -13.65 18.00 24.85
CA PRO A 101 -15.07 18.26 24.63
C PRO A 101 -15.39 19.12 23.41
N GLY A 102 -14.42 19.89 22.91
CA GLY A 102 -14.56 20.75 21.72
C GLY A 102 -14.03 20.14 20.42
N ILE A 103 -13.74 18.82 20.39
CA ILE A 103 -13.24 18.17 19.18
C ILE A 103 -14.26 18.29 18.02
N SER A 104 -13.77 18.60 16.81
CA SER A 104 -14.60 18.57 15.63
C SER A 104 -15.08 17.14 15.32
N GLU A 105 -16.21 16.99 14.63
CA GLU A 105 -16.69 15.67 14.23
C GLU A 105 -15.71 14.95 13.33
N ASP A 106 -15.10 15.65 12.38
CA ASP A 106 -14.12 15.06 11.47
C ASP A 106 -12.85 14.59 12.18
N ASP A 107 -12.31 15.38 13.13
CA ASP A 107 -11.16 14.95 13.95
C ASP A 107 -11.52 13.75 14.84
N LEU A 108 -12.74 13.73 15.39
CA LEU A 108 -13.23 12.60 16.18
C LEU A 108 -13.31 11.33 15.32
N VAL A 109 -13.86 11.43 14.11
CA VAL A 109 -13.93 10.31 13.16
C VAL A 109 -12.53 9.80 12.83
N MET A 110 -11.59 10.70 12.55
CA MET A 110 -10.19 10.35 12.29
C MET A 110 -9.54 9.61 13.46
N ASP A 111 -9.77 10.05 14.70
CA ASP A 111 -9.24 9.40 15.90
C ASP A 111 -9.89 8.01 16.11
N VAL A 112 -11.19 7.87 15.85
CA VAL A 112 -11.92 6.59 15.91
C VAL A 112 -11.44 5.64 14.83
N VAL A 113 -11.28 6.09 13.58
CA VAL A 113 -10.71 5.29 12.47
C VAL A 113 -9.35 4.73 12.84
N PHE A 114 -8.48 5.56 13.44
CA PHE A 114 -7.16 5.11 13.90
C PHE A 114 -7.28 3.94 14.89
N VAL A 115 -8.10 4.07 15.93
CA VAL A 115 -8.29 3.01 16.94
C VAL A 115 -8.86 1.73 16.30
N VAL A 116 -9.88 1.86 15.46
CA VAL A 116 -10.51 0.72 14.78
C VAL A 116 -9.53 -0.02 13.88
N ASN A 117 -8.75 0.71 13.07
CA ASN A 117 -7.71 0.09 12.22
C ASN A 117 -6.67 -0.65 13.05
N CYS A 118 -6.26 -0.09 14.21
CA CYS A 118 -5.36 -0.79 15.13
C CYS A 118 -6.00 -2.08 15.66
N HIS A 119 -7.29 -2.08 16.03
CA HIS A 119 -7.98 -3.27 16.51
C HIS A 119 -8.11 -4.35 15.41
N VAL A 120 -8.45 -3.97 14.18
CA VAL A 120 -8.44 -4.91 13.04
C VAL A 120 -7.08 -5.57 12.89
N ALA A 121 -6.01 -4.77 12.90
CA ALA A 121 -4.65 -5.27 12.75
C ALA A 121 -4.18 -6.11 13.94
N LEU A 122 -4.43 -5.68 15.18
CA LEU A 122 -4.04 -6.41 16.39
C LEU A 122 -4.76 -7.76 16.52
N ARG A 123 -5.99 -7.88 16.03
CA ARG A 123 -6.68 -9.18 15.95
C ARG A 123 -5.92 -10.17 15.06
N LEU A 124 -5.41 -9.69 13.92
CA LEU A 124 -4.58 -10.50 13.03
C LEU A 124 -3.24 -10.84 13.68
N VAL A 125 -2.58 -9.86 14.31
CA VAL A 125 -1.34 -10.11 15.07
C VAL A 125 -1.55 -11.18 16.15
N SER A 126 -2.62 -11.07 16.94
CA SER A 126 -2.90 -12.03 18.03
C SER A 126 -3.14 -13.44 17.50
N ALA A 127 -3.84 -13.57 16.37
CA ALA A 127 -4.17 -14.88 15.80
C ALA A 127 -2.97 -15.54 15.11
N PHE A 128 -2.15 -14.80 14.38
CA PHE A 128 -1.12 -15.37 13.50
C PHE A 128 0.31 -15.12 13.97
N ASP A 129 0.55 -14.21 14.93
CA ASP A 129 1.88 -13.76 15.36
C ASP A 129 2.73 -13.27 14.17
N ALA A 130 2.09 -12.60 13.23
CA ALA A 130 2.66 -12.15 11.98
C ALA A 130 2.76 -10.62 11.91
N LEU A 131 3.56 -10.12 10.96
CA LEU A 131 3.57 -8.70 10.63
C LEU A 131 2.23 -8.30 10.01
N VAL A 132 1.77 -7.08 10.25
CA VAL A 132 0.57 -6.52 9.61
C VAL A 132 0.87 -5.14 9.04
N SER A 133 0.62 -4.98 7.75
CA SER A 133 0.74 -3.69 7.08
C SER A 133 -0.56 -2.91 7.21
N VAL A 134 -0.52 -1.78 7.94
CA VAL A 134 -1.67 -0.96 8.34
C VAL A 134 -1.69 0.33 7.54
N GLU A 135 -2.76 0.61 6.81
CA GLU A 135 -2.86 1.77 5.93
C GLU A 135 -3.35 3.01 6.66
N LEU A 136 -2.74 4.17 6.36
CA LEU A 136 -3.19 5.46 6.84
C LEU A 136 -4.50 5.88 6.17
N HIS A 137 -5.23 6.77 6.84
CA HIS A 137 -6.39 7.43 6.25
C HIS A 137 -5.95 8.23 5.01
N PRO A 138 -6.62 8.11 3.84
CA PRO A 138 -6.20 8.76 2.61
C PRO A 138 -6.18 10.29 2.69
N ALA A 139 -7.00 10.90 3.54
CA ALA A 139 -7.03 12.36 3.74
C ALA A 139 -5.69 12.95 4.25
N VAL A 140 -4.79 12.14 4.82
CA VAL A 140 -3.46 12.63 5.24
C VAL A 140 -2.42 12.53 4.12
N GLY A 141 -2.71 11.85 3.02
CA GLY A 141 -1.75 11.51 1.97
C GLY A 141 -1.09 12.72 1.25
N HIS A 142 -1.68 13.91 1.37
CA HIS A 142 -1.15 15.18 0.83
C HIS A 142 -0.66 16.14 1.93
N ASP A 143 -0.45 15.66 3.16
CA ASP A 143 0.04 16.45 4.28
C ASP A 143 1.20 15.71 4.95
N ILE A 144 2.41 16.20 4.76
CA ILE A 144 3.63 15.57 5.24
C ILE A 144 3.60 15.40 6.76
N GLU A 145 3.26 16.46 7.50
CA GLU A 145 3.30 16.46 8.96
C GLU A 145 2.24 15.54 9.57
N LYS A 146 1.01 15.56 9.01
CA LYS A 146 -0.04 14.62 9.42
C LYS A 146 0.34 13.19 9.08
N THR A 147 0.88 12.92 7.90
CA THR A 147 1.32 11.57 7.51
C THR A 147 2.38 11.04 8.46
N VAL A 148 3.42 11.83 8.78
CA VAL A 148 4.46 11.43 9.75
C VAL A 148 3.86 11.18 11.13
N ARG A 149 3.00 12.09 11.61
CA ARG A 149 2.34 11.95 12.92
C ARG A 149 1.50 10.68 13.02
N TYR A 150 0.70 10.36 11.99
CA TYR A 150 -0.10 9.13 11.98
C TYR A 150 0.79 7.89 11.83
N ALA A 151 1.89 7.96 11.07
CA ALA A 151 2.86 6.86 11.02
C ALA A 151 3.47 6.57 12.39
N GLN A 152 3.85 7.60 13.13
CA GLN A 152 4.35 7.49 14.51
C GLN A 152 3.29 6.90 15.45
N ARG A 153 2.00 7.33 15.33
CA ARG A 153 0.89 6.79 16.12
C ARG A 153 0.72 5.28 15.90
N TYR A 154 0.61 4.83 14.64
CA TYR A 154 0.46 3.41 14.33
C TYR A 154 1.65 2.59 14.81
N TYR A 155 2.86 3.06 14.53
CA TYR A 155 4.08 2.38 14.95
C TYR A 155 4.16 2.25 16.48
N ALA A 156 3.78 3.29 17.22
CA ALA A 156 3.79 3.27 18.68
C ALA A 156 2.80 2.25 19.30
N VAL A 157 1.75 1.83 18.57
CA VAL A 157 0.80 0.83 19.06
C VAL A 157 1.45 -0.56 19.12
N ASN A 158 2.14 -0.96 18.07
CA ASN A 158 2.84 -2.25 18.03
C ASN A 158 4.11 -2.18 17.16
N PRO A 159 5.25 -1.71 17.72
CA PRO A 159 6.49 -1.52 16.97
C PRO A 159 7.06 -2.81 16.37
N ASP A 160 6.76 -3.96 16.97
CA ASP A 160 7.31 -5.25 16.56
C ASP A 160 6.53 -5.89 15.42
N ARG A 161 5.28 -5.47 15.19
CA ARG A 161 4.39 -6.14 14.24
C ARG A 161 3.75 -5.23 13.20
N PHE A 162 3.70 -3.92 13.41
CA PHE A 162 3.08 -3.02 12.45
C PHE A 162 4.09 -2.48 11.44
N ILE A 163 3.69 -2.53 10.17
CA ILE A 163 4.32 -1.85 9.04
C ILE A 163 3.34 -0.78 8.57
N VAL A 164 3.74 0.48 8.57
CA VAL A 164 2.84 1.57 8.20
C VAL A 164 2.76 1.69 6.68
N LYS A 165 1.53 1.74 6.14
CA LYS A 165 1.28 1.80 4.70
C LYS A 165 0.89 3.21 4.28
N ILE A 166 1.67 3.81 3.36
CA ILE A 166 1.60 5.23 2.95
C ILE A 166 1.50 5.32 1.42
N PRO A 167 0.62 6.17 0.86
CA PRO A 167 0.48 6.31 -0.59
C PRO A 167 1.68 7.01 -1.23
N LEU A 168 1.95 6.69 -2.50
CA LEU A 168 3.00 7.29 -3.34
C LEU A 168 2.57 8.65 -3.91
N THR A 169 2.22 9.60 -3.03
CA THR A 169 2.01 11.01 -3.39
C THR A 169 3.33 11.78 -3.26
N PRO A 170 3.49 12.95 -3.87
CA PRO A 170 4.68 13.80 -3.67
C PRO A 170 4.98 14.04 -2.18
N GLU A 171 3.94 14.36 -1.39
CA GLU A 171 4.06 14.52 0.07
C GLU A 171 4.39 13.19 0.75
N GLY A 172 3.84 12.08 0.25
CA GLY A 172 4.14 10.73 0.75
C GLY A 172 5.61 10.36 0.62
N TYR A 173 6.28 10.70 -0.48
CA TYR A 173 7.73 10.49 -0.62
C TYR A 173 8.52 11.21 0.47
N CYS A 174 8.18 12.47 0.76
CA CYS A 174 8.84 13.27 1.79
C CYS A 174 8.51 12.76 3.19
N ALA A 175 7.25 12.44 3.45
CA ALA A 175 6.81 11.91 4.74
C ALA A 175 7.48 10.57 5.06
N VAL A 176 7.61 9.68 4.07
CA VAL A 176 8.31 8.39 4.26
C VAL A 176 9.78 8.59 4.56
N ALA A 177 10.47 9.52 3.87
CA ALA A 177 11.86 9.81 4.18
C ALA A 177 12.04 10.20 5.67
N ARG A 178 11.13 11.04 6.20
CA ARG A 178 11.13 11.45 7.63
C ARG A 178 10.78 10.28 8.55
N ALA A 179 9.71 9.55 8.27
CA ALA A 179 9.31 8.39 9.08
C ALA A 179 10.39 7.31 9.11
N ARG A 180 11.11 7.09 7.99
CA ARG A 180 12.24 6.17 7.94
C ARG A 180 13.44 6.65 8.74
N ALA A 181 13.69 7.95 8.81
CA ALA A 181 14.71 8.52 9.69
C ALA A 181 14.40 8.25 11.19
N ASP A 182 13.11 8.19 11.55
CA ASP A 182 12.64 7.77 12.88
C ASP A 182 12.66 6.24 13.10
N GLY A 183 13.07 5.45 12.10
CA GLY A 183 13.14 3.99 12.17
C GLY A 183 11.82 3.26 11.96
N ILE A 184 10.75 3.94 11.54
CA ILE A 184 9.43 3.36 11.31
C ILE A 184 9.46 2.48 10.05
N PRO A 185 9.03 1.20 10.11
CA PRO A 185 8.93 0.35 8.93
C PRO A 185 7.78 0.81 8.04
N ILE A 186 8.09 1.04 6.74
CA ILE A 186 7.13 1.58 5.78
C ILE A 186 6.90 0.63 4.61
N ASN A 187 5.63 0.47 4.25
CA ASN A 187 5.16 -0.11 3.00
C ASN A 187 4.50 1.00 2.15
N TYR A 188 5.07 1.34 1.01
CA TYR A 188 4.36 2.21 0.08
C TYR A 188 3.13 1.50 -0.51
N THR A 189 2.11 2.28 -0.86
CA THR A 189 0.95 1.79 -1.60
C THR A 189 0.68 2.65 -2.83
N LEU A 190 -0.15 2.16 -3.75
CA LEU A 190 -0.54 2.83 -4.98
C LEU A 190 0.63 3.05 -5.95
N GLY A 191 1.57 2.11 -6.00
CA GLY A 191 2.63 2.08 -7.00
C GLY A 191 2.16 1.41 -8.30
N PHE A 192 2.53 2.00 -9.44
CA PHE A 192 2.12 1.56 -10.76
C PHE A 192 3.26 1.51 -11.78
N SER A 193 4.48 1.92 -11.43
CA SER A 193 5.61 1.87 -12.35
C SER A 193 6.94 1.55 -11.68
N ALA A 194 7.87 1.04 -12.50
CA ALA A 194 9.23 0.79 -12.06
C ALA A 194 9.94 2.10 -11.66
N ARG A 195 9.68 3.21 -12.37
CA ARG A 195 10.30 4.49 -12.09
C ARG A 195 9.81 5.12 -10.78
N GLN A 196 8.51 4.97 -10.42
CA GLN A 196 8.00 5.39 -9.11
C GLN A 196 8.74 4.67 -7.98
N ASN A 197 8.90 3.36 -8.09
CA ASN A 197 9.56 2.56 -7.09
C ASN A 197 11.09 2.78 -7.04
N TYR A 198 11.71 3.11 -8.18
CA TYR A 198 13.11 3.53 -8.24
C TYR A 198 13.33 4.83 -7.44
N LEU A 199 12.50 5.85 -7.68
CA LEU A 199 12.54 7.10 -6.92
C LEU A 199 12.29 6.86 -5.42
N ALA A 200 11.24 6.11 -5.08
CA ALA A 200 10.92 5.77 -3.69
C ALA A 200 12.08 5.10 -2.97
N THR A 201 12.71 4.13 -3.63
CA THR A 201 13.82 3.34 -3.08
C THR A 201 15.04 4.20 -2.78
N LEU A 202 15.43 5.10 -3.70
CA LEU A 202 16.61 5.92 -3.54
C LEU A 202 16.38 7.12 -2.61
N LEU A 203 15.22 7.78 -2.73
CA LEU A 203 14.90 9.00 -1.99
C LEU A 203 14.49 8.74 -0.54
N SER A 204 13.59 7.78 -0.33
CA SER A 204 12.91 7.60 0.97
C SER A 204 13.31 6.33 1.70
N ARG A 205 13.95 5.37 1.02
CA ARG A 205 14.43 4.09 1.58
C ARG A 205 13.39 3.32 2.39
N PRO A 206 12.17 3.10 1.85
CA PRO A 206 11.13 2.34 2.53
C PRO A 206 11.55 0.89 2.73
N ASN A 207 10.82 0.14 3.58
CA ASN A 207 11.01 -1.31 3.66
C ASN A 207 10.40 -2.02 2.45
N TYR A 208 9.30 -1.48 1.92
CA TYR A 208 8.57 -2.10 0.81
C TYR A 208 8.05 -1.06 -0.17
N VAL A 209 8.12 -1.40 -1.45
CA VAL A 209 7.44 -0.73 -2.56
C VAL A 209 6.58 -1.74 -3.30
N ASN A 210 5.54 -1.30 -4.00
CA ASN A 210 4.65 -2.24 -4.70
C ASN A 210 4.34 -1.83 -6.14
N VAL A 211 3.86 -2.80 -6.91
CA VAL A 211 3.18 -2.59 -8.18
C VAL A 211 1.79 -3.21 -8.08
N PHE A 212 0.74 -2.42 -8.35
CA PHE A 212 -0.65 -2.88 -8.42
C PHE A 212 -0.93 -3.51 -9.79
N LEU A 213 -0.32 -4.68 -10.01
CA LEU A 213 -0.23 -5.34 -11.32
C LEU A 213 -1.59 -5.63 -11.96
N GLY A 214 -2.58 -6.08 -11.19
CA GLY A 214 -3.90 -6.39 -11.73
C GLY A 214 -4.68 -5.15 -12.20
N ARG A 215 -4.44 -3.97 -11.60
CA ARG A 215 -5.02 -2.72 -12.12
C ARG A 215 -4.32 -2.26 -13.41
N LEU A 216 -3.03 -2.54 -13.58
CA LEU A 216 -2.31 -2.25 -14.82
C LEU A 216 -2.80 -3.13 -15.98
N ASN A 217 -3.06 -4.40 -15.74
CA ASN A 217 -3.68 -5.27 -16.72
C ASN A 217 -5.06 -4.74 -17.13
N ALA A 218 -5.87 -4.35 -16.13
CA ALA A 218 -7.22 -3.83 -16.37
C ALA A 218 -7.22 -2.50 -17.13
N VAL A 219 -6.34 -1.54 -16.81
CA VAL A 219 -6.36 -0.23 -17.49
C VAL A 219 -6.07 -0.35 -18.97
N VAL A 220 -5.20 -1.26 -19.39
CA VAL A 220 -4.91 -1.50 -20.82
C VAL A 220 -6.08 -2.18 -21.50
N ALA A 221 -6.69 -3.21 -20.87
CA ALA A 221 -7.83 -3.93 -21.43
C ALA A 221 -9.10 -3.07 -21.50
N ASP A 222 -9.48 -2.41 -20.40
CA ASP A 222 -10.72 -1.64 -20.29
C ASP A 222 -10.72 -0.40 -21.18
N ASN A 223 -9.54 0.22 -21.39
CA ASN A 223 -9.38 1.33 -22.33
C ASN A 223 -9.12 0.89 -23.78
N LYS A 224 -9.18 -0.41 -24.07
CA LYS A 224 -8.98 -0.96 -25.42
C LYS A 224 -7.62 -0.59 -26.03
N LEU A 225 -6.59 -0.51 -25.20
CA LEU A 225 -5.22 -0.24 -25.63
C LEU A 225 -4.46 -1.52 -26.03
N GLY A 226 -4.98 -2.68 -25.65
CA GLY A 226 -4.45 -4.01 -25.88
C GLY A 226 -5.27 -5.05 -25.14
N ASP A 227 -4.76 -6.29 -25.05
CA ASP A 227 -5.42 -7.38 -24.32
C ASP A 227 -5.22 -7.29 -22.79
N GLY A 228 -4.34 -6.41 -22.32
CA GLY A 228 -4.01 -6.20 -20.92
C GLY A 228 -3.15 -7.29 -20.28
N LYS A 229 -2.85 -8.36 -21.01
CA LYS A 229 -2.06 -9.47 -20.48
C LYS A 229 -0.61 -9.05 -20.25
N TYR A 230 -0.06 -9.44 -19.10
CA TYR A 230 1.33 -9.25 -18.73
C TYR A 230 1.82 -7.79 -18.56
N VAL A 231 0.97 -6.78 -18.63
CA VAL A 231 1.36 -5.38 -18.39
C VAL A 231 1.87 -5.20 -16.97
N GLY A 232 1.12 -5.66 -16.00
CA GLY A 232 1.47 -5.57 -14.59
C GLY A 232 2.63 -6.47 -14.20
N GLU A 233 2.70 -7.69 -14.76
CA GLU A 233 3.77 -8.65 -14.52
C GLU A 233 5.11 -8.10 -15.04
N LYS A 234 5.16 -7.58 -16.27
CA LYS A 234 6.33 -6.91 -16.86
C LYS A 234 6.78 -5.72 -16.01
N THR A 235 5.83 -4.87 -15.60
CA THR A 235 6.10 -3.72 -14.74
C THR A 235 6.67 -4.16 -13.38
N THR A 236 6.12 -5.22 -12.79
CA THR A 236 6.58 -5.76 -11.51
C THR A 236 8.01 -6.27 -11.62
N LEU A 237 8.34 -7.03 -12.68
CA LEU A 237 9.70 -7.53 -12.89
C LEU A 237 10.69 -6.41 -13.18
N ALA A 238 10.32 -5.38 -13.93
CA ALA A 238 11.15 -4.20 -14.16
C ALA A 238 11.42 -3.44 -12.84
N SER A 239 10.40 -3.26 -12.02
CA SER A 239 10.54 -2.65 -10.68
C SER A 239 11.42 -3.51 -9.77
N GLN A 240 11.23 -4.83 -9.75
CA GLN A 240 12.05 -5.77 -8.99
C GLN A 240 13.53 -5.67 -9.38
N ALA A 241 13.83 -5.62 -10.68
CA ALA A 241 15.20 -5.49 -11.17
C ALA A 241 15.84 -4.17 -10.71
N ALA A 242 15.11 -3.06 -10.85
CA ALA A 242 15.57 -1.73 -10.44
C ALA A 242 15.82 -1.62 -8.92
N VAL A 243 14.91 -2.15 -8.10
CA VAL A 243 15.07 -2.19 -6.64
C VAL A 243 16.28 -3.05 -6.24
N ARG A 244 16.49 -4.20 -6.88
CA ARG A 244 17.67 -5.05 -6.63
C ARG A 244 18.99 -4.38 -7.03
N GLU A 245 19.00 -3.66 -8.16
CA GLU A 245 20.17 -2.89 -8.59
C GLU A 245 20.54 -1.82 -7.55
N LEU A 246 19.55 -1.05 -7.07
CA LEU A 246 19.77 -0.04 -6.03
C LEU A 246 20.25 -0.65 -4.71
N ARG A 247 19.69 -1.77 -4.28
CA ARG A 247 20.15 -2.48 -3.07
C ARG A 247 21.58 -3.02 -3.20
N ALA A 248 21.96 -3.47 -4.38
CA ALA A 248 23.34 -3.92 -4.64
C ALA A 248 24.34 -2.75 -4.61
N ALA A 249 23.94 -1.58 -5.13
CA ALA A 249 24.76 -0.37 -5.11
C ALA A 249 24.77 0.33 -3.73
N HIS A 250 23.70 0.18 -2.94
CA HIS A 250 23.51 0.81 -1.63
C HIS A 250 23.03 -0.23 -0.59
N PRO A 251 23.95 -0.96 0.06
CA PRO A 251 23.59 -2.07 0.97
C PRO A 251 22.77 -1.67 2.21
N ASP A 252 22.69 -0.38 2.52
CA ASP A 252 21.88 0.20 3.58
C ASP A 252 20.41 0.42 3.19
N ILE A 253 20.06 0.22 1.92
CA ILE A 253 18.66 0.26 1.44
C ILE A 253 17.97 -1.08 1.75
N PRO A 254 16.90 -1.08 2.60
CA PRO A 254 16.21 -2.31 2.98
C PRO A 254 15.12 -2.73 1.99
N THR A 255 14.83 -1.92 0.98
CA THR A 255 13.60 -1.97 0.17
C THR A 255 13.40 -3.31 -0.54
N LEU A 256 12.22 -3.91 -0.39
CA LEU A 256 11.76 -5.09 -1.10
C LEU A 256 10.57 -4.75 -2.01
N GLN A 257 10.52 -5.41 -3.17
CA GLN A 257 9.42 -5.25 -4.14
C GLN A 257 8.25 -6.16 -3.79
N ILE A 258 7.03 -5.59 -3.69
CA ILE A 258 5.79 -6.35 -3.53
C ILE A 258 5.04 -6.43 -4.87
N ALA A 259 4.69 -7.63 -5.30
CA ALA A 259 3.66 -7.86 -6.30
C ALA A 259 2.29 -7.76 -5.61
N ALA A 260 1.49 -6.75 -5.96
CA ALA A 260 0.23 -6.44 -5.30
C ALA A 260 -0.95 -6.38 -6.28
N SER A 261 -2.17 -6.46 -5.75
CA SER A 261 -3.40 -6.44 -6.56
C SER A 261 -3.49 -7.63 -7.54
N MET A 262 -2.99 -8.78 -7.14
CA MET A 262 -3.11 -10.03 -7.90
C MET A 262 -4.58 -10.38 -8.13
N ARG A 263 -4.89 -11.05 -9.23
CA ARG A 263 -6.26 -11.41 -9.64
C ARG A 263 -6.50 -12.91 -9.68
N ASN A 264 -5.46 -13.71 -9.83
CA ASN A 264 -5.53 -15.15 -9.97
C ASN A 264 -4.25 -15.84 -9.51
N ALA A 265 -4.31 -17.17 -9.37
CA ALA A 265 -3.19 -17.99 -8.94
C ALA A 265 -2.04 -18.04 -9.95
N GLN A 266 -2.32 -17.91 -11.26
CA GLN A 266 -1.28 -17.94 -12.27
C GLN A 266 -0.23 -16.84 -12.07
N GLN A 267 -0.65 -15.66 -11.60
CA GLN A 267 0.28 -14.55 -11.30
C GLN A 267 1.29 -14.88 -10.20
N MET A 268 0.96 -15.80 -9.28
CA MET A 268 1.93 -16.28 -8.28
C MET A 268 3.03 -17.13 -8.94
N VAL A 269 2.68 -17.90 -9.96
CA VAL A 269 3.63 -18.70 -10.74
C VAL A 269 4.46 -17.81 -11.68
N ASP A 270 3.80 -16.88 -12.37
CA ASP A 270 4.42 -15.98 -13.35
C ASP A 270 5.40 -14.97 -12.71
N LEU A 271 5.29 -14.74 -11.41
CA LEU A 271 6.15 -13.80 -10.67
C LEU A 271 7.04 -14.48 -9.62
N ALA A 272 7.13 -15.82 -9.64
CA ALA A 272 7.92 -16.57 -8.66
C ALA A 272 9.36 -16.07 -8.59
N GLY A 273 9.82 -15.72 -7.37
CA GLY A 273 11.12 -15.11 -7.11
C GLY A 273 11.10 -13.59 -6.87
N VAL A 274 9.97 -12.89 -7.13
CA VAL A 274 9.79 -11.50 -6.68
C VAL A 274 9.81 -11.48 -5.15
N ASP A 275 10.40 -10.45 -4.57
CA ASP A 275 10.73 -10.42 -3.13
C ASP A 275 9.52 -10.68 -2.22
N VAL A 276 8.33 -10.13 -2.54
CA VAL A 276 7.12 -10.27 -1.72
C VAL A 276 5.88 -10.38 -2.61
N PHE A 277 4.95 -11.25 -2.23
CA PHE A 277 3.59 -11.26 -2.75
C PHE A 277 2.62 -10.82 -1.64
N THR A 278 1.68 -9.92 -1.96
CA THR A 278 0.48 -9.73 -1.16
C THR A 278 -0.72 -10.24 -1.95
N ILE A 279 -1.30 -11.34 -1.46
CA ILE A 279 -2.16 -12.23 -2.24
C ILE A 279 -3.58 -12.15 -1.69
N PRO A 280 -4.58 -11.77 -2.51
CA PRO A 280 -5.97 -11.78 -2.04
C PRO A 280 -6.46 -13.22 -1.83
N PRO A 281 -7.40 -13.45 -0.91
CA PRO A 281 -7.93 -14.78 -0.56
C PRO A 281 -8.32 -15.63 -1.76
N LYS A 282 -9.04 -15.04 -2.71
CA LYS A 282 -9.47 -15.75 -3.93
C LYS A 282 -8.30 -16.35 -4.73
N ALA A 283 -7.19 -15.62 -4.86
CA ALA A 283 -6.03 -16.13 -5.58
C ALA A 283 -5.31 -17.25 -4.83
N VAL A 284 -5.31 -17.20 -3.48
CA VAL A 284 -4.79 -18.28 -2.63
C VAL A 284 -5.65 -19.53 -2.74
N GLU A 285 -6.99 -19.40 -2.67
CA GLU A 285 -7.93 -20.51 -2.84
C GLU A 285 -7.76 -21.19 -4.20
N GLU A 286 -7.64 -20.38 -5.26
CA GLU A 286 -7.41 -20.85 -6.62
C GLU A 286 -6.06 -21.59 -6.71
N PHE A 287 -4.99 -21.06 -6.08
CA PHE A 287 -3.67 -21.69 -6.06
C PHE A 287 -3.72 -23.07 -5.40
N TYR A 288 -4.42 -23.19 -4.26
CA TYR A 288 -4.61 -24.49 -3.60
C TYR A 288 -5.43 -25.45 -4.46
N ALA A 289 -6.49 -24.97 -5.10
CA ALA A 289 -7.35 -25.80 -5.95
C ALA A 289 -6.62 -26.33 -7.21
N GLN A 290 -5.65 -25.58 -7.74
CA GLN A 290 -4.85 -25.99 -8.90
C GLN A 290 -3.83 -27.08 -8.58
N GLY A 291 -3.42 -27.22 -7.29
CA GLY A 291 -2.56 -28.29 -6.85
C GLY A 291 -1.17 -28.31 -7.51
N HIS A 292 -0.56 -27.13 -7.65
CA HIS A 292 0.77 -26.97 -8.27
C HIS A 292 1.82 -27.85 -7.56
N LYS A 293 2.64 -28.51 -8.37
CA LYS A 293 3.79 -29.24 -7.85
C LYS A 293 5.00 -28.33 -7.71
N PRO A 294 5.82 -28.49 -6.63
CA PRO A 294 6.99 -27.64 -6.41
C PRO A 294 7.96 -27.59 -7.60
N GLU A 295 8.13 -28.68 -8.32
CA GLU A 295 9.01 -28.76 -9.50
C GLU A 295 8.52 -27.93 -10.71
N GLU A 296 7.24 -27.59 -10.75
CA GLU A 296 6.64 -26.75 -11.81
C GLU A 296 6.90 -25.26 -11.56
N ILE A 297 7.25 -24.88 -10.32
CA ILE A 297 7.49 -23.50 -9.91
C ILE A 297 8.99 -23.18 -10.00
N THR A 298 9.33 -22.32 -10.94
CA THR A 298 10.70 -21.86 -11.18
C THR A 298 10.80 -20.34 -11.11
N SER A 299 11.98 -19.80 -10.82
CA SER A 299 12.18 -18.35 -10.79
C SER A 299 11.85 -17.71 -12.15
N ARG A 300 11.08 -16.62 -12.11
CA ARG A 300 10.68 -15.82 -13.26
C ARG A 300 11.36 -14.45 -13.32
N LEU A 301 12.33 -14.20 -12.49
CA LEU A 301 12.98 -12.88 -12.39
C LEU A 301 13.64 -12.38 -13.67
N HIS A 302 13.97 -13.27 -14.59
CA HIS A 302 14.57 -12.95 -15.90
C HIS A 302 13.60 -13.14 -17.07
N GLU A 303 12.32 -13.38 -16.76
CA GLU A 303 11.29 -13.57 -17.79
C GLU A 303 11.04 -12.25 -18.54
N GLN A 304 10.89 -12.35 -19.85
CA GLN A 304 10.59 -11.22 -20.72
C GLN A 304 9.16 -11.36 -21.24
N TYR A 305 8.21 -10.84 -20.46
CA TYR A 305 6.80 -10.86 -20.87
C TYR A 305 6.56 -9.93 -22.05
N GLU A 306 5.96 -10.45 -23.11
CA GLU A 306 5.48 -9.65 -24.22
C GLU A 306 4.11 -9.05 -23.90
N VAL A 307 3.95 -7.76 -24.17
CA VAL A 307 2.70 -7.01 -24.01
C VAL A 307 2.15 -6.71 -25.39
N HIS A 308 0.94 -7.20 -25.64
CA HIS A 308 0.26 -6.98 -26.91
C HIS A 308 -0.61 -5.73 -26.83
N LEU A 309 -0.22 -4.71 -27.60
CA LEU A 309 -0.95 -3.46 -27.73
C LEU A 309 -1.58 -3.37 -29.11
N ASN A 310 -2.73 -2.69 -29.20
CA ASN A 310 -3.37 -2.40 -30.46
C ASN A 310 -2.50 -1.42 -31.30
N ASP A 311 -2.63 -1.46 -32.60
CA ASP A 311 -1.80 -0.66 -33.53
C ASP A 311 -1.96 0.84 -33.36
N ASP A 312 -3.12 1.29 -32.90
CA ASP A 312 -3.46 2.69 -32.63
C ASP A 312 -3.13 3.15 -31.20
N ALA A 313 -2.65 2.25 -30.33
CA ALA A 313 -2.26 2.60 -28.97
C ALA A 313 -0.94 3.38 -28.95
N ASP A 314 -0.91 4.48 -28.21
CA ASP A 314 0.35 5.18 -27.91
C ASP A 314 1.23 4.32 -26.98
N ARG A 315 2.12 3.55 -27.62
CA ARG A 315 3.04 2.63 -26.96
C ARG A 315 3.92 3.35 -25.94
N SER A 316 4.41 4.52 -26.24
CA SER A 316 5.33 5.28 -25.36
C SER A 316 4.68 5.62 -24.02
N ARG A 317 3.37 5.86 -24.02
CA ARG A 317 2.57 6.17 -22.84
C ARG A 317 2.41 4.96 -21.91
N ILE A 318 2.46 3.75 -22.45
CA ILE A 318 2.34 2.51 -21.68
C ILE A 318 3.72 2.04 -21.20
N GLU A 319 4.73 2.20 -22.04
CA GLU A 319 6.11 1.77 -21.74
C GLU A 319 6.73 2.53 -20.56
N VAL A 320 6.23 3.70 -20.20
CA VAL A 320 6.62 4.45 -18.98
C VAL A 320 6.46 3.60 -17.71
N LEU A 321 5.60 2.60 -17.72
CA LEU A 321 5.35 1.74 -16.56
C LEU A 321 6.57 0.89 -16.19
N TRP A 322 7.35 0.44 -17.17
CA TRP A 322 8.52 -0.44 -16.98
C TRP A 322 9.84 0.17 -17.44
N THR A 323 9.85 1.43 -17.93
CA THR A 323 11.05 2.11 -18.39
C THR A 323 11.55 3.11 -17.35
N ILE A 324 12.85 3.08 -17.09
CA ILE A 324 13.56 4.09 -16.27
C ILE A 324 14.65 4.67 -17.14
N ASP A 325 14.39 5.78 -17.78
CA ASP A 325 15.35 6.44 -18.66
C ASP A 325 16.40 7.27 -17.91
N ASP A 326 17.42 7.73 -18.61
CA ASP A 326 18.52 8.49 -18.02
C ASP A 326 18.06 9.84 -17.47
N THR A 327 17.03 10.46 -18.03
CA THR A 327 16.44 11.71 -17.54
C THR A 327 15.82 11.48 -16.17
N PHE A 328 15.05 10.40 -16.02
CA PHE A 328 14.44 10.04 -14.75
C PHE A 328 15.48 9.64 -13.69
N LYS A 329 16.54 8.92 -14.07
CA LYS A 329 17.66 8.61 -13.17
C LYS A 329 18.36 9.87 -12.66
N LYS A 330 18.56 10.89 -13.53
CA LYS A 330 19.12 12.18 -13.12
C LYS A 330 18.20 12.94 -12.16
N LEU A 331 16.91 13.04 -12.45
CA LEU A 331 15.91 13.61 -11.55
C LEU A 331 15.99 12.96 -10.18
N THR A 332 15.96 11.62 -10.15
CA THR A 332 16.00 10.86 -8.89
C THR A 332 17.28 11.12 -8.10
N GLN A 333 18.44 11.15 -8.78
CA GLN A 333 19.72 11.43 -8.13
C GLN A 333 19.79 12.86 -7.58
N ASP A 334 19.28 13.84 -8.30
CA ASP A 334 19.25 15.24 -7.83
C ASP A 334 18.39 15.38 -6.57
N LEU A 335 17.20 14.77 -6.56
CA LEU A 335 16.33 14.77 -5.39
C LEU A 335 16.99 14.02 -4.20
N ALA A 336 17.60 12.89 -4.44
CA ALA A 336 18.30 12.12 -3.41
C ALA A 336 19.48 12.88 -2.82
N ASN A 337 20.24 13.64 -3.63
CA ASN A 337 21.36 14.46 -3.17
C ASN A 337 20.89 15.65 -2.28
N ARG A 338 19.67 16.17 -2.49
CA ARG A 338 19.06 17.17 -1.62
C ARG A 338 18.59 16.60 -0.28
N GLY A 339 18.38 15.28 -0.21
CA GLY A 339 17.94 14.54 0.99
C GLY A 339 16.44 14.60 1.22
N GLY A 340 15.76 13.48 1.08
CA GLY A 340 14.29 13.37 1.15
C GLY A 340 13.64 13.99 2.40
N VAL A 341 14.33 13.99 3.54
CA VAL A 341 13.83 14.59 4.79
C VAL A 341 13.70 16.12 4.72
N ASN A 342 14.44 16.77 3.82
CA ASN A 342 14.47 18.24 3.66
C ASN A 342 13.50 18.74 2.59
N LEU A 343 12.92 17.82 1.80
CA LEU A 343 12.07 18.14 0.68
C LEU A 343 10.60 18.31 1.08
N THR A 344 9.87 19.00 0.22
CA THR A 344 8.42 19.15 0.24
C THR A 344 7.81 18.55 -1.04
N GLY A 345 6.49 18.34 -1.06
CA GLY A 345 5.80 17.92 -2.27
C GLY A 345 5.99 18.89 -3.44
N ASP A 346 6.05 20.18 -3.14
CA ASP A 346 6.28 21.23 -4.16
C ASP A 346 7.70 21.17 -4.75
N ASP A 347 8.70 20.80 -3.96
CA ASP A 347 10.07 20.54 -4.48
C ASP A 347 10.09 19.39 -5.49
N LEU A 348 9.31 18.32 -5.21
CA LEU A 348 9.20 17.18 -6.11
C LEU A 348 8.47 17.57 -7.41
N ARG A 349 7.36 18.32 -7.31
CA ARG A 349 6.61 18.80 -8.47
C ARG A 349 7.46 19.77 -9.32
N ALA A 350 8.22 20.66 -8.68
CA ALA A 350 9.11 21.58 -9.39
C ALA A 350 10.20 20.83 -10.16
N ALA A 351 10.86 19.88 -9.51
CA ALA A 351 11.87 19.04 -10.16
C ALA A 351 11.28 18.20 -11.30
N ASP A 352 10.12 17.56 -11.10
CA ASP A 352 9.40 16.82 -12.14
C ASP A 352 9.11 17.68 -13.37
N LYS A 353 8.67 18.91 -13.16
CA LYS A 353 8.41 19.88 -14.22
C LYS A 353 9.69 20.27 -14.97
N ASP A 354 10.79 20.53 -14.25
CA ASP A 354 12.07 20.91 -14.82
C ASP A 354 12.66 19.80 -15.71
N TYR A 355 12.50 18.55 -15.30
CA TYR A 355 12.92 17.36 -16.05
C TYR A 355 11.89 16.87 -17.08
N GLY A 356 10.65 17.34 -17.01
CA GLY A 356 9.57 17.01 -17.95
C GLY A 356 9.06 15.58 -17.84
N THR A 357 9.18 14.93 -16.67
CA THR A 357 8.86 13.50 -16.49
C THR A 357 7.37 13.23 -16.26
N LYS A 358 6.58 14.25 -15.91
CA LYS A 358 5.11 14.17 -15.68
C LYS A 358 4.69 13.11 -14.67
N LEU A 359 5.52 12.90 -13.64
CA LEU A 359 5.24 11.93 -12.58
C LEU A 359 4.35 12.51 -11.49
N PHE A 360 4.35 13.83 -11.32
CA PHE A 360 3.65 14.54 -10.25
C PHE A 360 2.74 15.63 -10.80
N SER A 361 1.65 15.22 -11.45
CA SER A 361 0.65 16.16 -11.94
C SER A 361 -0.15 16.77 -10.79
N ASP A 362 -0.36 18.06 -10.83
CA ASP A 362 -1.20 18.76 -9.86
C ASP A 362 -2.66 18.71 -10.36
N PHE A 363 -3.40 17.70 -9.92
CA PHE A 363 -4.80 17.51 -10.29
C PHE A 363 -5.69 18.49 -9.50
N THR A 364 -6.54 19.22 -10.20
CA THR A 364 -7.54 20.10 -9.55
C THR A 364 -8.62 19.26 -8.85
N ALA A 365 -9.39 19.90 -7.97
CA ALA A 365 -10.51 19.25 -7.29
C ALA A 365 -11.57 18.70 -8.27
N GLU A 366 -11.79 19.42 -9.39
CA GLU A 366 -12.70 18.99 -10.46
C GLU A 366 -12.14 17.79 -11.21
N GLU A 367 -10.83 17.77 -11.52
CA GLU A 367 -10.16 16.63 -12.13
C GLU A 367 -10.19 15.40 -11.23
N GLN A 368 -9.94 15.57 -9.94
CA GLN A 368 -10.04 14.49 -8.95
C GLN A 368 -11.48 13.93 -8.85
N ALA A 369 -12.49 14.80 -8.90
CA ALA A 369 -13.88 14.38 -8.93
C ALA A 369 -14.23 13.60 -10.22
N GLU A 370 -13.71 14.05 -11.37
CA GLU A 370 -13.86 13.35 -12.66
C GLU A 370 -13.23 11.95 -12.60
N ILE A 371 -11.99 11.84 -12.08
CA ILE A 371 -11.29 10.57 -11.89
C ILE A 371 -12.09 9.66 -10.95
N ARG A 372 -12.56 10.18 -9.82
CA ARG A 372 -13.36 9.43 -8.84
C ARG A 372 -14.63 8.87 -9.44
N ALA A 373 -15.32 9.64 -10.30
CA ALA A 373 -16.55 9.20 -10.95
C ALA A 373 -16.36 8.01 -11.90
N LYS A 374 -15.16 7.80 -12.42
CA LYS A 374 -14.82 6.63 -13.27
C LYS A 374 -14.51 5.36 -12.45
N GLY A 375 -14.32 5.48 -11.14
CA GLY A 375 -14.02 4.36 -10.25
C GLY A 375 -12.56 3.92 -10.30
N LYS A 376 -12.34 2.59 -10.24
CA LYS A 376 -10.97 2.02 -10.07
C LYS A 376 -10.08 2.10 -11.28
N ILE A 377 -10.63 2.27 -12.46
CA ILE A 377 -9.90 2.32 -13.74
C ILE A 377 -10.27 3.63 -14.46
N PRO A 378 -9.31 4.54 -14.63
CA PRO A 378 -9.56 5.81 -15.28
C PRO A 378 -9.69 5.67 -16.80
N GLU A 379 -10.39 6.62 -17.43
CA GLU A 379 -10.44 6.75 -18.88
C GLU A 379 -9.17 7.46 -19.38
N THR A 380 -8.23 6.70 -19.95
CA THR A 380 -6.87 7.20 -20.22
C THR A 380 -6.81 8.25 -21.32
N ALA A 381 -7.68 8.19 -22.32
CA ALA A 381 -7.69 9.12 -23.47
C ALA A 381 -7.86 10.59 -23.03
N ARG A 382 -8.71 10.83 -22.02
CA ARG A 382 -8.97 12.17 -21.44
C ARG A 382 -7.70 12.85 -20.90
N TRP A 383 -6.73 12.06 -20.45
CA TRP A 383 -5.53 12.53 -19.75
C TRP A 383 -4.28 12.56 -20.62
N THR A 384 -4.43 12.31 -21.93
CA THR A 384 -3.31 12.34 -22.88
C THR A 384 -2.66 13.72 -22.89
N GLY A 385 -1.35 13.75 -22.65
CA GLY A 385 -0.57 15.00 -22.55
C GLY A 385 -0.69 15.75 -21.22
N ARG A 386 -1.71 15.44 -20.38
CA ARG A 386 -1.94 16.08 -19.06
C ARG A 386 -1.18 15.37 -17.92
N ALA A 387 -1.23 14.05 -17.88
CA ALA A 387 -0.57 13.23 -16.88
C ALA A 387 0.03 11.97 -17.53
N SER A 388 1.09 11.44 -16.95
CA SER A 388 1.59 10.13 -17.31
C SER A 388 0.65 9.03 -16.82
N LEU A 389 0.76 7.82 -17.36
CA LEU A 389 -0.15 6.74 -17.01
C LEU A 389 0.01 6.29 -15.56
N ASP A 390 1.23 6.21 -15.06
CA ASP A 390 1.51 5.80 -13.68
C ASP A 390 1.01 6.82 -12.65
N ASP A 391 1.18 8.11 -12.91
CA ASP A 391 0.65 9.19 -12.07
C ASP A 391 -0.89 9.19 -12.04
N LEU A 392 -1.52 9.10 -13.22
CA LEU A 392 -2.97 8.95 -13.34
C LEU A 392 -3.51 7.73 -12.59
N MET A 393 -2.80 6.60 -12.65
CA MET A 393 -3.19 5.39 -11.95
C MET A 393 -3.05 5.53 -10.44
N THR A 394 -2.00 6.22 -9.95
CA THR A 394 -1.83 6.53 -8.53
C THR A 394 -2.97 7.41 -8.03
N GLU A 395 -3.30 8.50 -8.75
CA GLU A 395 -4.42 9.36 -8.39
C GLU A 395 -5.76 8.62 -8.43
N SER A 396 -6.03 7.85 -9.48
CA SER A 396 -7.27 7.05 -9.57
C SER A 396 -7.40 6.05 -8.41
N ALA A 397 -6.30 5.44 -8.01
CA ALA A 397 -6.31 4.51 -6.89
C ALA A 397 -6.54 5.22 -5.55
N LEU A 398 -5.95 6.41 -5.35
CA LEU A 398 -6.17 7.23 -4.16
C LEU A 398 -7.63 7.67 -4.08
N GLN A 399 -8.23 8.12 -5.20
CA GLN A 399 -9.64 8.50 -5.24
C GLN A 399 -10.58 7.30 -4.97
N SER A 400 -10.23 6.11 -5.46
CA SER A 400 -10.97 4.88 -5.15
C SER A 400 -10.91 4.54 -3.66
N PHE A 401 -9.74 4.66 -3.03
CA PHE A 401 -9.57 4.42 -1.59
C PHE A 401 -10.29 5.48 -0.76
N THR A 402 -10.31 6.74 -1.20
CA THR A 402 -11.08 7.81 -0.57
C THR A 402 -12.59 7.48 -0.57
N THR A 403 -13.11 6.91 -1.66
CA THR A 403 -14.51 6.48 -1.73
C THR A 403 -14.83 5.39 -0.69
N ASP A 404 -13.96 4.37 -0.59
CA ASP A 404 -14.13 3.29 0.39
C ASP A 404 -13.97 3.81 1.83
N GLN A 405 -13.06 4.77 2.07
CA GLN A 405 -12.87 5.42 3.35
C GLN A 405 -14.08 6.27 3.76
N ASN A 406 -14.65 7.04 2.83
CA ASN A 406 -15.83 7.83 3.12
C ASN A 406 -17.00 6.94 3.60
N ALA A 407 -17.18 5.76 3.01
CA ALA A 407 -18.18 4.81 3.47
C ALA A 407 -17.90 4.28 4.89
N PHE A 408 -16.63 4.12 5.24
CA PHE A 408 -16.18 3.77 6.58
C PHE A 408 -16.49 4.92 7.57
N ASP A 409 -16.10 6.14 7.24
CA ASP A 409 -16.32 7.34 8.07
C ASP A 409 -17.82 7.57 8.31
N ASP A 410 -18.66 7.41 7.29
CA ASP A 410 -20.10 7.53 7.39
C ASP A 410 -20.72 6.48 8.31
N ARG A 411 -20.21 5.25 8.30
CA ARG A 411 -20.61 4.20 9.24
C ARG A 411 -20.26 4.60 10.67
N ILE A 412 -19.03 5.13 10.90
CA ILE A 412 -18.61 5.64 12.21
C ILE A 412 -19.54 6.77 12.68
N ARG A 413 -19.79 7.77 11.83
CA ARG A 413 -20.69 8.90 12.17
C ARG A 413 -22.07 8.41 12.61
N LYS A 414 -22.66 7.44 11.90
CA LYS A 414 -23.95 6.84 12.27
C LYS A 414 -23.92 6.18 13.64
N ILE A 415 -22.87 5.43 13.95
CA ILE A 415 -22.72 4.76 15.25
C ILE A 415 -22.54 5.78 16.37
N ILE A 416 -21.70 6.80 16.17
CA ILE A 416 -21.46 7.86 17.17
C ILE A 416 -22.73 8.69 17.44
N ALA A 417 -23.56 8.93 16.41
CA ALA A 417 -24.80 9.68 16.55
C ALA A 417 -25.91 8.88 17.27
N SER A 418 -25.84 7.55 17.28
CA SER A 418 -26.79 6.66 17.93
C SER A 418 -26.43 6.29 19.38
N ALA A 419 -25.25 6.70 19.86
CA ALA A 419 -24.72 6.44 21.20
C ALA A 419 -24.90 7.64 22.13
#